data_90368b4da39b17932044f1b96cb554b7
#
_entry.id   90368b4da39b17932044f1b96cb554b7
#
_cell.length_a   1.000
_cell.length_b   1.000
_cell.length_c   1.000
_cell.angle_alpha   90.00
_cell.angle_beta   90.00
_cell.angle_gamma   90.00
#
_symmetry.space_group_name_H-M   'P 1'
#
loop_
_entity.id
_entity.type
_entity.pdbx_description
1 polymer ?
#
loop_
_entity_poly.entity_id
_entity_poly.type
_entity_poly.pdbx_seq_one_letter_code
_entity_poly.pdbx_strand_id
1 'polypeptide(L)'
;MGGGMELAMACRYRVAVDEPSTRMGLPEVMLGILPAWGGVKRLPQLIGAPAAFDLMLSGKTVDAKKAKKLGLVDEAVPRRIMGNTVAGVLAAKPATRTLAFVPNLMTNGFLRGFVASQARKQVAKRARREHYPAPYAIIDLWQKYNGDVHKPSATESCSM
;
A
#
# COMPACT_ATOMS: atom_id res chain seq x y z
N MET A 1 10.28 2.35 -4.17
CA MET A 1 9.51 1.16 -4.52
C MET A 1 9.88 0.02 -3.58
N GLY A 2 8.99 -0.95 -3.38
CA GLY A 2 9.28 -2.12 -2.56
C GLY A 2 9.56 -1.78 -1.10
N GLY A 3 10.52 -2.46 -0.48
CA GLY A 3 10.88 -2.24 0.92
C GLY A 3 11.19 -0.78 1.29
N GLY A 4 11.79 0.00 0.37
CA GLY A 4 11.97 1.44 0.57
C GLY A 4 10.65 2.20 0.69
N MET A 5 9.60 1.75 -0.02
CA MET A 5 8.26 2.31 0.14
C MET A 5 7.63 1.88 1.46
N GLU A 6 7.86 0.64 1.90
CA GLU A 6 7.39 0.16 3.21
C GLU A 6 7.98 0.95 4.36
N LEU A 7 9.28 1.28 4.28
CA LEU A 7 9.96 2.16 5.23
C LEU A 7 9.35 3.57 5.22
N ALA A 8 9.14 4.16 4.04
CA ALA A 8 8.53 5.48 3.92
C ALA A 8 7.10 5.52 4.51
N MET A 9 6.32 4.45 4.33
CA MET A 9 4.98 4.32 4.93
C MET A 9 5.01 4.19 6.46
N ALA A 10 6.13 3.81 7.06
CA ALA A 10 6.29 3.79 8.50
C ALA A 10 6.54 5.20 9.10
N CYS A 11 6.95 6.16 8.26
CA CYS A 11 7.18 7.53 8.68
C CYS A 11 5.86 8.30 8.82
N ARG A 12 5.86 9.28 9.75
CA ARG A 12 4.69 10.14 9.98
C ARG A 12 4.36 11.02 8.78
N TYR A 13 5.37 11.63 8.16
CA TYR A 13 5.25 12.51 7.00
C TYR A 13 6.03 11.96 5.83
N ARG A 14 5.51 12.15 4.63
CA ARG A 14 6.09 11.69 3.38
C ARG A 14 6.05 12.81 2.36
N VAL A 15 7.21 13.24 1.90
CA VAL A 15 7.34 14.25 0.85
C VAL A 15 8.02 13.59 -0.35
N ALA A 16 7.44 13.76 -1.53
CA ALA A 16 7.98 13.22 -2.77
C ALA A 16 8.48 14.32 -3.69
N VAL A 17 9.55 14.07 -4.42
CA VAL A 17 9.99 14.94 -5.52
C VAL A 17 9.10 14.66 -6.74
N ASP A 18 8.51 15.71 -7.31
CA ASP A 18 7.72 15.64 -8.54
C ASP A 18 8.62 15.65 -9.76
N GLU A 19 9.12 14.48 -10.11
CA GLU A 19 9.96 14.23 -11.29
C GLU A 19 9.49 12.96 -12.03
N PRO A 20 9.74 12.84 -13.34
CA PRO A 20 9.33 11.68 -14.13
C PRO A 20 9.93 10.35 -13.62
N SER A 21 11.12 10.41 -13.01
CA SER A 21 11.80 9.26 -12.40
C SER A 21 11.19 8.81 -11.08
N THR A 22 10.40 9.66 -10.41
CA THR A 22 9.77 9.31 -9.13
C THR A 22 8.62 8.35 -9.35
N ARG A 23 8.82 7.11 -8.88
CA ARG A 23 7.82 6.03 -8.93
C ARG A 23 7.63 5.42 -7.56
N MET A 24 6.37 5.23 -7.15
CA MET A 24 5.99 4.68 -5.86
C MET A 24 5.04 3.52 -6.03
N GLY A 25 5.28 2.44 -5.31
CA GLY A 25 4.45 1.23 -5.35
C GLY A 25 5.12 0.05 -4.64
N LEU A 26 4.38 -1.05 -4.59
CA LEU A 26 4.79 -2.32 -4.00
C LEU A 26 4.73 -3.42 -5.08
N PRO A 27 5.78 -3.55 -5.92
CA PRO A 27 5.78 -4.48 -7.04
C PRO A 27 6.19 -5.90 -6.67
N GLU A 28 6.29 -6.24 -5.39
CA GLU A 28 6.76 -7.54 -4.88
C GLU A 28 6.00 -8.72 -5.49
N VAL A 29 4.72 -8.54 -5.79
CA VAL A 29 3.88 -9.55 -6.45
C VAL A 29 4.44 -10.00 -7.80
N MET A 30 5.16 -9.12 -8.51
CA MET A 30 5.81 -9.45 -9.80
C MET A 30 6.97 -10.43 -9.63
N LEU A 31 7.49 -10.56 -8.42
CA LEU A 31 8.54 -11.50 -8.04
C LEU A 31 7.99 -12.75 -7.35
N GLY A 32 6.66 -12.89 -7.27
CA GLY A 32 6.02 -14.01 -6.58
C GLY A 32 6.07 -13.93 -5.05
N ILE A 33 6.46 -12.79 -4.48
CA ILE A 33 6.53 -12.54 -3.04
C ILE A 33 5.51 -11.48 -2.60
N LEU A 34 5.38 -11.29 -1.30
CA LEU A 34 4.49 -10.27 -0.72
C LEU A 34 5.29 -9.16 -0.02
N PRO A 35 4.74 -7.94 0.13
CA PRO A 35 5.34 -6.88 0.93
C PRO A 35 5.35 -7.28 2.42
N ALA A 36 6.52 -7.72 2.92
CA ALA A 36 6.64 -8.36 4.23
C ALA A 36 6.92 -7.38 5.38
N TRP A 37 7.37 -6.15 5.10
CA TRP A 37 7.76 -5.18 6.12
C TRP A 37 6.63 -4.22 6.52
N GLY A 38 5.40 -4.68 6.35
CA GLY A 38 4.19 -4.01 6.77
C GLY A 38 3.45 -3.26 5.65
N GLY A 39 3.85 -3.44 4.39
CA GLY A 39 3.17 -2.86 3.22
C GLY A 39 1.72 -3.29 3.12
N VAL A 40 1.43 -4.58 3.31
CA VAL A 40 0.07 -5.15 3.30
C VAL A 40 -0.83 -4.53 4.37
N LYS A 41 -0.25 -4.09 5.50
CA LYS A 41 -0.96 -3.42 6.59
C LYS A 41 -1.12 -1.92 6.33
N ARG A 42 0.01 -1.23 6.07
CA ARG A 42 0.05 0.24 6.03
C ARG A 42 -0.57 0.83 4.77
N LEU A 43 -0.40 0.19 3.62
CA LEU A 43 -0.91 0.75 2.38
C LEU A 43 -2.45 0.89 2.39
N PRO A 44 -3.24 -0.14 2.78
CA PRO A 44 -4.69 0.02 2.92
C PRO A 44 -5.10 1.07 3.95
N GLN A 45 -4.33 1.25 5.02
CA GLN A 45 -4.59 2.27 6.03
C GLN A 45 -4.34 3.70 5.54
N LEU A 46 -3.42 3.88 4.57
CA LEU A 46 -3.08 5.19 4.01
C LEU A 46 -4.00 5.61 2.87
N ILE A 47 -4.32 4.69 1.95
CA ILE A 47 -5.02 5.03 0.70
C ILE A 47 -6.35 4.28 0.51
N GLY A 48 -6.74 3.47 1.49
CA GLY A 48 -7.93 2.61 1.41
C GLY A 48 -7.65 1.28 0.70
N ALA A 49 -8.40 0.25 1.09
CA ALA A 49 -8.18 -1.11 0.61
C ALA A 49 -8.32 -1.28 -0.92
N PRO A 50 -9.32 -0.68 -1.61
CA PRO A 50 -9.44 -0.85 -3.06
C PRO A 50 -8.24 -0.33 -3.84
N ALA A 51 -7.77 0.89 -3.54
CA ALA A 51 -6.61 1.48 -4.19
C ALA A 51 -5.30 0.75 -3.83
N ALA A 52 -5.18 0.31 -2.58
CA ALA A 52 -4.04 -0.47 -2.11
C ALA A 52 -3.94 -1.81 -2.84
N PHE A 53 -5.05 -2.52 -3.02
CA PHE A 53 -5.06 -3.77 -3.78
C PHE A 53 -4.77 -3.56 -5.25
N ASP A 54 -5.28 -2.49 -5.88
CA ASP A 54 -4.91 -2.20 -7.27
C ASP A 54 -3.39 -2.06 -7.42
N LEU A 55 -2.71 -1.40 -6.49
CA LEU A 55 -1.24 -1.26 -6.52
C LEU A 55 -0.52 -2.58 -6.20
N MET A 56 -0.85 -3.23 -5.08
CA MET A 56 -0.15 -4.44 -4.62
C MET A 56 -0.37 -5.64 -5.52
N LEU A 57 -1.61 -5.87 -6.01
CA LEU A 57 -1.93 -7.06 -6.79
C LEU A 57 -1.57 -6.92 -8.27
N SER A 58 -1.40 -5.70 -8.76
CA SER A 58 -0.97 -5.45 -10.15
C SER A 58 0.52 -5.15 -10.29
N GLY A 59 1.23 -4.89 -9.18
CA GLY A 59 2.61 -4.42 -9.20
C GLY A 59 2.80 -3.04 -9.83
N LYS A 60 1.71 -2.29 -10.07
CA LYS A 60 1.76 -0.95 -10.66
C LYS A 60 2.46 0.05 -9.76
N THR A 61 3.00 1.09 -10.38
CA THR A 61 3.57 2.24 -9.71
C THR A 61 2.80 3.50 -10.05
N VAL A 62 2.86 4.48 -9.16
CA VAL A 62 2.28 5.81 -9.34
C VAL A 62 3.37 6.87 -9.27
N ASP A 63 3.17 7.98 -9.99
CA ASP A 63 4.00 9.19 -9.91
C ASP A 63 3.72 9.98 -8.62
N ALA A 64 4.50 11.03 -8.37
CA ALA A 64 4.40 11.85 -7.16
C ALA A 64 3.04 12.54 -7.01
N LYS A 65 2.48 13.08 -8.12
CA LYS A 65 1.18 13.76 -8.10
C LYS A 65 0.04 12.81 -7.78
N LYS A 66 0.04 11.64 -8.41
CA LYS A 66 -0.97 10.61 -8.15
C LYS A 66 -0.83 10.05 -6.74
N ALA A 67 0.40 9.87 -6.24
CA ALA A 67 0.66 9.46 -4.86
C ALA A 67 0.11 10.47 -3.85
N LYS A 68 0.29 11.78 -4.08
CA LYS A 68 -0.32 12.84 -3.26
C LYS A 68 -1.84 12.79 -3.31
N LYS A 69 -2.43 12.66 -4.50
CA LYS A 69 -3.89 12.57 -4.67
C LYS A 69 -4.48 11.36 -3.91
N LEU A 70 -3.81 10.23 -3.95
CA LEU A 70 -4.22 9.03 -3.22
C LEU A 70 -4.01 9.15 -1.70
N GLY A 71 -3.13 10.02 -1.24
CA GLY A 71 -2.73 10.13 0.18
C GLY A 71 -1.56 9.24 0.58
N LEU A 72 -0.86 8.70 -0.41
CA LEU A 72 0.35 7.91 -0.19
C LEU A 72 1.51 8.79 0.29
N VAL A 73 1.56 10.04 -0.17
CA VAL A 73 2.46 11.09 0.32
C VAL A 73 1.66 12.33 0.69
N ASP A 74 2.21 13.11 1.62
CA ASP A 74 1.58 14.34 2.11
C ASP A 74 1.83 15.49 1.13
N GLU A 75 3.05 15.58 0.57
CA GLU A 75 3.44 16.58 -0.42
C GLU A 75 4.17 15.98 -1.61
N ALA A 76 3.94 16.58 -2.78
CA ALA A 76 4.66 16.30 -4.03
C ALA A 76 5.13 17.64 -4.62
N VAL A 77 6.44 17.86 -4.65
CA VAL A 77 7.03 19.16 -4.94
C VAL A 77 8.26 19.04 -5.85
N PRO A 78 8.57 20.08 -6.64
CA PRO A 78 9.82 20.12 -7.39
C PRO A 78 11.04 19.99 -6.47
N ARG A 79 12.11 19.36 -6.96
CA ARG A 79 13.36 19.14 -6.22
C ARG A 79 13.90 20.40 -5.57
N ARG A 80 13.87 21.53 -6.27
CA ARG A 80 14.42 22.81 -5.80
C ARG A 80 13.83 23.33 -4.49
N ILE A 81 12.58 22.97 -4.17
CA ILE A 81 11.89 23.43 -2.96
C ILE A 81 11.68 22.33 -1.93
N MET A 82 12.16 21.11 -2.19
CA MET A 82 11.93 19.96 -1.31
C MET A 82 12.45 20.20 0.11
N GLY A 83 13.65 20.77 0.27
CA GLY A 83 14.22 21.05 1.58
C GLY A 83 13.36 22.01 2.42
N ASN A 84 12.89 23.10 1.81
CA ASN A 84 12.01 24.06 2.44
C ASN A 84 10.65 23.45 2.80
N THR A 85 10.11 22.60 1.91
CA THR A 85 8.84 21.88 2.17
C THR A 85 8.99 20.92 3.34
N VAL A 86 10.06 20.14 3.40
CA VAL A 86 10.34 19.25 4.54
C VAL A 86 10.46 20.02 5.84
N ALA A 87 11.23 21.10 5.86
CA ALA A 87 11.37 21.97 7.04
C ALA A 87 10.01 22.55 7.47
N GLY A 88 9.20 23.02 6.52
CA GLY A 88 7.85 23.54 6.77
C GLY A 88 6.92 22.49 7.38
N VAL A 89 6.90 21.26 6.83
CA VAL A 89 6.09 20.15 7.34
C VAL A 89 6.52 19.76 8.76
N LEU A 90 7.82 19.72 9.02
CA LEU A 90 8.34 19.40 10.35
C LEU A 90 8.02 20.48 11.39
N ALA A 91 8.06 21.75 11.00
CA ALA A 91 7.71 22.88 11.86
C ALA A 91 6.19 22.92 12.14
N ALA A 92 5.38 22.79 11.10
CA ALA A 92 3.91 22.87 11.20
C ALA A 92 3.29 21.65 11.91
N LYS A 93 3.96 20.48 11.84
CA LYS A 93 3.48 19.20 12.41
C LYS A 93 1.99 18.94 12.10
N PRO A 94 1.57 18.99 10.81
CA PRO A 94 0.16 18.85 10.46
C PRO A 94 -0.42 17.56 11.01
N ALA A 95 -1.74 17.55 11.24
CA ALA A 95 -2.43 16.32 11.61
C ALA A 95 -2.25 15.26 10.52
N THR A 96 -2.09 14.01 10.93
CA THR A 96 -2.03 12.91 9.97
C THR A 96 -3.33 12.81 9.19
N ARG A 97 -3.21 12.63 7.89
CA ARG A 97 -4.38 12.48 7.02
C ARG A 97 -5.20 11.25 7.45
N THR A 98 -6.48 11.44 7.66
CA THR A 98 -7.44 10.36 7.86
C THR A 98 -8.08 9.97 6.53
N LEU A 99 -8.35 8.69 6.35
CA LEU A 99 -9.10 8.21 5.19
C LEU A 99 -10.50 8.84 5.18
N ALA A 100 -11.03 9.12 3.99
CA ALA A 100 -12.44 9.45 3.82
C ALA A 100 -13.32 8.32 4.37
N PHE A 101 -14.56 8.66 4.75
CA PHE A 101 -15.47 7.71 5.41
C PHE A 101 -15.62 6.38 4.67
N VAL A 102 -15.84 6.40 3.36
CA VAL A 102 -16.07 5.18 2.56
C VAL A 102 -14.81 4.29 2.49
N PRO A 103 -13.60 4.79 2.15
CA PRO A 103 -12.38 3.98 2.20
C PRO A 103 -12.07 3.45 3.60
N ASN A 104 -12.34 4.23 4.64
CA ASN A 104 -12.14 3.80 6.02
C ASN A 104 -13.11 2.65 6.40
N LEU A 105 -14.38 2.75 6.02
CA LEU A 105 -15.38 1.71 6.24
C LEU A 105 -15.00 0.39 5.51
N MET A 106 -14.48 0.49 4.27
CA MET A 106 -13.99 -0.67 3.51
C MET A 106 -12.75 -1.32 4.12
N THR A 107 -11.97 -0.59 4.89
CA THR A 107 -10.78 -1.10 5.59
C THR A 107 -11.15 -1.72 6.94
N ASN A 108 -12.28 -1.33 7.53
CA ASN A 108 -12.79 -1.85 8.80
C ASN A 108 -13.50 -3.21 8.62
N GLY A 109 -13.51 -4.00 9.70
CA GLY A 109 -13.86 -5.42 9.72
C GLY A 109 -15.15 -5.84 9.01
N PHE A 110 -16.20 -5.00 9.02
CA PHE A 110 -17.53 -5.37 8.52
C PHE A 110 -17.55 -5.62 6.99
N LEU A 111 -16.87 -4.78 6.20
CA LEU A 111 -16.82 -4.92 4.74
C LEU A 111 -15.54 -5.61 4.22
N ARG A 112 -14.64 -6.00 5.12
CA ARG A 112 -13.35 -6.62 4.76
C ARG A 112 -13.53 -7.89 3.93
N GLY A 113 -14.48 -8.75 4.30
CA GLY A 113 -14.80 -9.97 3.56
C GLY A 113 -15.28 -9.70 2.14
N PHE A 114 -16.12 -8.69 1.96
CA PHE A 114 -16.61 -8.28 0.65
C PHE A 114 -15.48 -7.76 -0.24
N VAL A 115 -14.65 -6.85 0.27
CA VAL A 115 -13.49 -6.30 -0.46
C VAL A 115 -12.50 -7.40 -0.83
N ALA A 116 -12.20 -8.32 0.09
CA ALA A 116 -11.34 -9.47 -0.18
C ALA A 116 -11.92 -10.39 -1.27
N SER A 117 -13.22 -10.64 -1.25
CA SER A 117 -13.92 -11.45 -2.27
C SER A 117 -13.83 -10.81 -3.66
N GLN A 118 -14.06 -9.50 -3.76
CA GLN A 118 -13.92 -8.76 -5.01
C GLN A 118 -12.47 -8.77 -5.53
N ALA A 119 -11.50 -8.57 -4.64
CA ALA A 119 -10.09 -8.64 -4.99
C ALA A 119 -9.70 -10.02 -5.52
N ARG A 120 -10.16 -11.11 -4.87
CA ARG A 120 -9.92 -12.49 -5.36
C ARG A 120 -10.53 -12.72 -6.74
N LYS A 121 -11.77 -12.28 -6.99
CA LYS A 121 -12.41 -12.39 -8.31
C LYS A 121 -11.60 -11.65 -9.38
N GLN A 122 -11.06 -10.49 -9.06
CA GLN A 122 -10.25 -9.72 -10.00
C GLN A 122 -8.91 -10.40 -10.30
N VAL A 123 -8.25 -10.95 -9.28
CA VAL A 123 -7.01 -11.72 -9.46
C VAL A 123 -7.26 -13.00 -10.26
N ALA A 124 -8.33 -13.73 -9.97
CA ALA A 124 -8.66 -14.99 -10.66
C ALA A 124 -8.86 -14.83 -12.17
N LYS A 125 -9.27 -13.64 -12.63
CA LYS A 125 -9.37 -13.33 -14.07
C LYS A 125 -8.01 -13.21 -14.76
N ARG A 126 -6.92 -12.97 -14.01
CA ARG A 126 -5.58 -12.67 -14.53
C ARG A 126 -4.55 -13.74 -14.20
N ALA A 127 -4.70 -14.39 -13.06
CA ALA A 127 -3.72 -15.33 -12.54
C ALA A 127 -4.40 -16.47 -11.77
N ARG A 128 -4.10 -17.72 -12.13
CA ARG A 128 -4.57 -18.89 -11.38
C ARG A 128 -3.76 -19.04 -10.09
N ARG A 129 -4.42 -19.43 -9.00
CA ARG A 129 -3.80 -19.58 -7.67
C ARG A 129 -2.61 -20.55 -7.67
N GLU A 130 -2.69 -21.60 -8.48
CA GLU A 130 -1.66 -22.64 -8.60
C GLU A 130 -0.34 -22.11 -9.16
N HIS A 131 -0.42 -21.11 -10.07
CA HIS A 131 0.77 -20.53 -10.71
C HIS A 131 1.23 -19.22 -10.07
N TYR A 132 0.31 -18.51 -9.39
CA TYR A 132 0.59 -17.22 -8.78
C TYR A 132 -0.06 -17.12 -7.38
N PRO A 133 0.55 -17.75 -6.36
CA PRO A 133 -0.01 -17.76 -5.00
C PRO A 133 0.10 -16.41 -4.27
N ALA A 134 1.12 -15.59 -4.58
CA ALA A 134 1.40 -14.35 -3.87
C ALA A 134 0.23 -13.35 -3.81
N PRO A 135 -0.51 -13.03 -4.88
CA PRO A 135 -1.68 -12.15 -4.80
C PRO A 135 -2.75 -12.66 -3.85
N TYR A 136 -2.96 -13.97 -3.81
CA TYR A 136 -3.95 -14.58 -2.91
C TYR A 136 -3.48 -14.54 -1.45
N ALA A 137 -2.19 -14.78 -1.20
CA ALA A 137 -1.59 -14.67 0.12
C ALA A 137 -1.71 -13.24 0.69
N ILE A 138 -1.51 -12.20 -0.14
CA ILE A 138 -1.70 -10.80 0.23
C ILE A 138 -3.15 -10.55 0.69
N ILE A 139 -4.14 -11.03 -0.07
CA ILE A 139 -5.56 -10.86 0.26
C ILE A 139 -5.92 -11.63 1.53
N ASP A 140 -5.46 -12.86 1.66
CA ASP A 140 -5.74 -13.72 2.82
C ASP A 140 -5.12 -13.14 4.10
N LEU A 141 -3.88 -12.66 4.03
CA LEU A 141 -3.17 -12.01 5.12
C LEU A 141 -3.90 -10.74 5.58
N TRP A 142 -4.33 -9.91 4.63
CA TRP A 142 -5.07 -8.70 4.96
C TRP A 142 -6.44 -9.02 5.55
N GLN A 143 -7.16 -9.99 5.00
CA GLN A 143 -8.49 -10.37 5.48
C GLN A 143 -8.45 -10.94 6.88
N LYS A 144 -7.52 -11.87 7.16
CA LYS A 144 -7.45 -12.59 8.44
C LYS A 144 -6.76 -11.78 9.54
N TYR A 145 -5.67 -11.09 9.19
CA TYR A 145 -4.74 -10.51 10.16
C TYR A 145 -4.51 -9.02 9.99
N ASN A 146 -5.35 -8.34 9.19
CA ASN A 146 -5.18 -6.92 8.87
C ASN A 146 -3.80 -6.59 8.28
N GLY A 147 -3.21 -7.52 7.55
CA GLY A 147 -1.89 -7.37 6.95
C GLY A 147 -0.72 -7.56 7.92
N ASP A 148 -0.95 -8.13 9.10
CA ASP A 148 0.11 -8.41 10.07
C ASP A 148 0.84 -9.70 9.70
N VAL A 149 2.04 -9.56 9.13
CA VAL A 149 2.89 -10.67 8.68
C VAL A 149 3.57 -11.44 9.81
N HIS A 150 3.54 -10.92 11.04
CA HIS A 150 4.20 -11.56 12.19
C HIS A 150 3.32 -12.56 12.94
N LYS A 151 2.07 -12.76 12.51
CA LYS A 151 1.23 -13.79 13.10
C LYS A 151 1.61 -15.18 12.59
N PRO A 152 1.70 -16.21 13.48
CA PRO A 152 2.26 -17.54 13.16
C PRO A 152 1.67 -18.22 11.92
N SER A 153 0.37 -18.06 11.68
CA SER A 153 -0.31 -18.63 10.52
C SER A 153 -0.05 -17.89 9.19
N ALA A 154 0.61 -16.74 9.22
CA ALA A 154 0.99 -16.01 8.00
C ALA A 154 2.32 -16.51 7.42
N THR A 155 3.17 -17.11 8.25
CA THR A 155 4.47 -17.66 7.84
C THR A 155 4.30 -19.02 7.14
N GLU A 156 3.30 -19.81 7.50
CA GLU A 156 3.05 -21.12 6.89
C GLU A 156 2.55 -21.03 5.43
N SER A 157 1.90 -19.94 5.04
CA SER A 157 1.42 -19.75 3.67
C SER A 157 2.50 -19.23 2.69
N CYS A 158 3.69 -18.89 3.19
CA CYS A 158 4.80 -18.38 2.37
C CYS A 158 5.88 -19.44 2.07
N SER A 159 5.75 -20.64 2.67
CA SER A 159 6.74 -21.74 2.55
C SER A 159 6.33 -22.84 1.57
N MET A 160 5.35 -22.59 0.69
CA MET A 160 4.97 -23.51 -0.41
C MET A 160 5.24 -22.90 -1.77
#